data_1fdede4c626d5e8f5942f81486495ec0
#
_entry.id   1fdede4c626d5e8f5942f81486495ec0
#
_cell.length_a   1.000
_cell.length_b   1.000
_cell.length_c   1.000
_cell.angle_alpha   90.00
_cell.angle_beta   90.00
_cell.angle_gamma   90.00
#
_symmetry.space_group_name_H-M   'P 1'
#
loop_
_entity.id
_entity.type
_entity.pdbx_description
1 polymer ?
#
loop_
_entity_poly.entity_id
_entity_poly.type
_entity_poly.pdbx_seq_one_letter_code
_entity_poly.pdbx_strand_id
1 'polypeptide(L)'
;MSPVKGSDEEDTMPLPENTNMVQKSSSRWKWVRIVLPVIALLAICTVAAAYFPKGSGAARRTSQPGLRANAIRPSSVSAVDPGPRPLPANAGGFLSKLSANEQQIEPSITTEFNRVHDVVVTSPTDGGLGPRFNSNSCASCHAYPAVGGSSPPSNPLFSVYNLKGASNTMPFFITTSGPILEARFINQPGTNIPDGNVHQLFTIKGRSDASGCNITQPDFATASSQGNLVLRQVTPTYGDGLIEVIRNSDIISNMNSNASTKKTLGITGHPNYSGNDGSIQRFGWKSQIRSTLIAAAQQMNVEMGVTNETFPNEIDQTAGCVLNPVPETVSNFTPGILTEMFPADPERAEYFTQWMAPPTPAASTSSTSNGKTQFTNAGCVYCHTTSFTTPATSRPALGSIKINLYSDLIVHHMGPGLADGLAQGSAGPDEFRTSPLWGIGQRIFFMHDGRTTDIVSAIEDHYSLGNSTYPASEANQSVTNFNNLSSKNQQDLVNFLRSL
;
A
#
# COMPACT_ATOMS: atom_id res chain seq x y z
N MET A 1 -73.01 -7.69 -27.66
CA MET A 1 -72.78 -9.00 -28.23
C MET A 1 -71.77 -9.72 -27.33
N SER A 2 -72.12 -10.89 -26.96
CA SER A 2 -71.72 -11.72 -25.82
C SER A 2 -70.21 -12.10 -25.72
N PRO A 3 -69.76 -12.54 -24.55
CA PRO A 3 -68.38 -12.83 -24.21
C PRO A 3 -68.02 -14.30 -24.47
N VAL A 4 -66.71 -14.54 -24.63
CA VAL A 4 -66.15 -15.89 -24.62
C VAL A 4 -65.30 -16.05 -23.36
N LYS A 5 -65.66 -17.06 -22.55
CA LYS A 5 -64.98 -17.63 -21.41
C LYS A 5 -63.79 -18.46 -21.87
N GLY A 6 -62.73 -18.45 -21.13
CA GLY A 6 -61.60 -19.38 -21.21
C GLY A 6 -60.87 -19.43 -19.91
N SER A 7 -60.86 -20.60 -19.37
CA SER A 7 -60.65 -21.16 -18.07
C SER A 7 -59.24 -21.10 -17.56
N ASP A 8 -59.12 -20.82 -16.26
CA ASP A 8 -57.96 -20.95 -15.40
C ASP A 8 -57.65 -22.45 -15.16
N GLU A 9 -56.36 -22.81 -15.26
CA GLU A 9 -55.82 -23.98 -14.62
C GLU A 9 -54.48 -23.58 -13.98
N GLU A 10 -54.49 -23.42 -12.66
CA GLU A 10 -53.31 -23.35 -11.81
C GLU A 10 -52.67 -24.74 -11.71
N ASP A 11 -51.47 -24.88 -12.23
CA ASP A 11 -50.64 -26.07 -12.04
C ASP A 11 -49.67 -25.84 -10.87
N THR A 12 -50.08 -26.26 -9.68
CA THR A 12 -49.26 -26.26 -8.46
C THR A 12 -48.43 -27.55 -8.41
N MET A 13 -47.13 -27.43 -8.63
CA MET A 13 -46.19 -28.52 -8.33
C MET A 13 -45.90 -28.56 -6.83
N PRO A 14 -45.94 -29.74 -6.20
CA PRO A 14 -45.62 -29.92 -4.78
C PRO A 14 -44.11 -29.98 -4.55
N LEU A 15 -43.66 -29.37 -3.45
CA LEU A 15 -42.30 -29.47 -2.90
C LEU A 15 -42.04 -30.90 -2.39
N PRO A 16 -40.82 -31.43 -2.54
CA PRO A 16 -40.49 -32.73 -1.97
C PRO A 16 -40.21 -32.63 -0.47
N GLU A 17 -40.83 -33.53 0.27
CA GLU A 17 -40.65 -33.77 1.69
C GLU A 17 -39.24 -34.23 2.02
N ASN A 18 -38.72 -33.68 3.10
CA ASN A 18 -37.42 -33.93 3.69
C ASN A 18 -37.49 -35.21 4.55
N THR A 19 -36.93 -36.32 4.07
CA THR A 19 -36.76 -37.54 4.89
C THR A 19 -35.31 -37.64 5.36
N ASN A 20 -35.13 -37.52 6.66
CA ASN A 20 -33.91 -37.81 7.40
C ASN A 20 -33.43 -39.25 7.16
N MET A 21 -32.21 -39.43 6.70
CA MET A 21 -31.44 -40.64 6.95
C MET A 21 -30.08 -40.34 7.54
N VAL A 22 -30.01 -40.58 8.84
CA VAL A 22 -28.74 -40.66 9.59
C VAL A 22 -28.07 -41.95 9.24
N GLN A 23 -27.01 -41.87 8.47
CA GLN A 23 -26.13 -43.05 8.23
C GLN A 23 -24.84 -42.88 9.05
N LYS A 24 -24.74 -43.61 10.15
CA LYS A 24 -23.51 -43.84 10.92
C LYS A 24 -22.56 -44.67 10.10
N SER A 25 -21.45 -44.14 9.66
CA SER A 25 -20.31 -44.94 9.22
C SER A 25 -19.17 -44.82 10.23
N SER A 26 -18.96 -45.88 10.96
CA SER A 26 -17.80 -46.13 11.81
C SER A 26 -16.64 -46.62 10.94
N SER A 27 -15.61 -45.84 10.71
CA SER A 27 -14.34 -46.36 10.20
C SER A 27 -13.27 -46.22 11.27
N ARG A 28 -12.89 -47.36 11.83
CA ARG A 28 -11.75 -47.52 12.73
C ARG A 28 -10.46 -47.29 11.95
N TRP A 29 -9.73 -46.24 12.22
CA TRP A 29 -8.35 -46.10 11.77
C TRP A 29 -7.43 -46.76 12.81
N LYS A 30 -6.73 -47.82 12.36
CA LYS A 30 -5.68 -48.52 13.11
C LYS A 30 -4.42 -47.65 13.10
N TRP A 31 -3.95 -47.30 14.29
CA TRP A 31 -2.64 -46.73 14.51
C TRP A 31 -1.55 -47.76 14.21
N VAL A 32 -0.75 -47.54 13.18
CA VAL A 32 0.51 -48.26 12.98
C VAL A 32 1.61 -47.47 13.68
N ARG A 33 2.09 -48.04 14.78
CA ARG A 33 3.30 -47.55 15.46
C ARG A 33 4.51 -48.11 14.71
N ILE A 34 5.29 -47.27 14.06
CA ILE A 34 6.62 -47.58 13.56
C ILE A 34 7.61 -47.15 14.66
N VAL A 35 8.24 -48.14 15.27
CA VAL A 35 9.37 -47.98 16.19
C VAL A 35 10.64 -48.00 15.33
N LEU A 36 11.42 -46.95 15.31
CA LEU A 36 12.76 -46.93 14.75
C LEU A 36 13.81 -46.93 15.86
N PRO A 37 14.87 -47.77 15.76
CA PRO A 37 15.88 -47.82 16.79
C PRO A 37 16.91 -46.71 16.68
N VAL A 38 17.29 -46.18 17.85
CA VAL A 38 18.40 -45.27 18.05
C VAL A 38 19.70 -46.04 17.89
N ILE A 39 20.54 -45.70 16.90
CA ILE A 39 21.95 -46.10 16.86
C ILE A 39 22.80 -44.87 17.18
N ALA A 40 23.46 -44.93 18.33
CA ALA A 40 24.48 -43.99 18.73
C ALA A 40 25.78 -44.29 18.00
N LEU A 41 26.38 -43.29 17.35
CA LEU A 41 27.76 -43.31 16.90
C LEU A 41 28.52 -42.12 17.45
N LEU A 42 29.36 -42.38 18.46
CA LEU A 42 30.44 -41.54 18.92
C LEU A 42 31.58 -41.57 17.87
N ALA A 43 32.02 -40.40 17.42
CA ALA A 43 33.31 -40.26 16.76
C ALA A 43 33.92 -38.88 17.07
N ILE A 44 34.80 -38.87 18.02
CA ILE A 44 36.19 -38.33 18.08
C ILE A 44 36.41 -36.94 17.46
N CYS A 45 36.63 -35.96 18.38
CA CYS A 45 37.26 -34.65 18.12
C CYS A 45 38.72 -34.85 17.61
N THR A 46 39.02 -34.18 16.48
CA THR A 46 40.38 -33.73 16.18
C THR A 46 40.40 -32.22 15.98
N VAL A 47 41.15 -31.56 16.86
CA VAL A 47 41.45 -30.12 16.83
C VAL A 47 42.38 -29.86 15.66
N ALA A 48 41.95 -29.04 14.71
CA ALA A 48 42.86 -28.39 13.75
C ALA A 48 42.81 -26.89 14.00
N ALA A 49 43.85 -26.40 14.64
CA ALA A 49 44.09 -24.95 14.77
C ALA A 49 44.50 -24.38 13.39
N ALA A 50 43.60 -23.62 12.77
CA ALA A 50 43.87 -22.86 11.58
C ALA A 50 44.21 -21.41 11.97
N TYR A 51 45.41 -21.01 11.62
CA TYR A 51 45.99 -19.68 11.71
C TYR A 51 45.13 -18.63 11.02
N PHE A 52 44.68 -17.60 11.76
CA PHE A 52 44.09 -16.39 11.19
C PHE A 52 45.15 -15.33 10.98
N PRO A 53 45.34 -14.79 9.76
CA PRO A 53 46.09 -13.59 9.59
C PRO A 53 45.30 -12.38 10.11
N LYS A 54 45.96 -11.54 10.92
CA LYS A 54 45.43 -10.24 11.35
C LYS A 54 45.26 -9.34 10.11
N GLY A 55 44.03 -9.21 9.64
CA GLY A 55 43.64 -8.23 8.65
C GLY A 55 43.14 -6.96 9.35
N SER A 56 43.73 -5.86 8.95
CA SER A 56 43.47 -4.49 9.36
C SER A 56 41.98 -4.13 9.41
N GLY A 57 41.57 -3.51 10.52
CA GLY A 57 40.18 -3.08 10.74
C GLY A 57 39.73 -2.03 9.73
N ALA A 58 38.96 -2.43 8.76
CA ALA A 58 38.04 -1.54 8.06
C ALA A 58 36.74 -1.47 8.91
N ALA A 59 36.52 -0.31 9.53
CA ALA A 59 35.30 -0.02 10.23
C ALA A 59 34.12 -0.29 9.29
N ARG A 60 33.29 -1.30 9.61
CA ARG A 60 31.99 -1.50 8.98
C ARG A 60 31.17 -0.24 9.27
N ARG A 61 30.96 0.58 8.25
CA ARG A 61 29.93 1.62 8.29
C ARG A 61 28.60 0.90 8.44
N THR A 62 27.99 1.04 9.60
CA THR A 62 26.59 0.70 9.82
C THR A 62 25.77 1.59 8.89
N SER A 63 25.19 1.01 7.84
CA SER A 63 24.20 1.69 7.02
C SER A 63 22.97 1.89 7.91
N GLN A 64 22.72 3.13 8.35
CA GLN A 64 21.44 3.50 8.93
C GLN A 64 20.36 3.29 7.85
N PRO A 65 19.21 2.67 8.17
CA PRO A 65 18.07 2.67 7.28
C PRO A 65 17.63 4.12 7.07
N GLY A 66 17.70 4.60 5.83
CA GLY A 66 17.31 5.97 5.47
C GLY A 66 18.42 6.94 5.10
N LEU A 67 19.70 6.56 5.21
CA LEU A 67 20.82 7.37 4.71
C LEU A 67 21.38 6.75 3.43
N ARG A 68 21.27 7.53 2.36
CA ARG A 68 21.76 7.27 1.00
C ARG A 68 23.12 6.56 0.98
N ALA A 69 23.19 5.43 0.27
CA ALA A 69 24.42 5.08 -0.42
C ALA A 69 24.54 6.04 -1.62
N ASN A 70 25.07 7.24 -1.39
CA ASN A 70 25.41 8.15 -2.46
C ASN A 70 26.50 7.47 -3.32
N ALA A 71 26.09 6.84 -4.41
CA ALA A 71 26.96 6.82 -5.57
C ALA A 71 27.03 8.29 -6.02
N ILE A 72 28.11 8.99 -5.61
CA ILE A 72 28.39 10.36 -6.05
C ILE A 72 28.62 10.25 -7.56
N ARG A 73 27.56 10.41 -8.34
CA ARG A 73 27.67 10.82 -9.73
C ARG A 73 28.02 12.30 -9.70
N PRO A 74 28.97 12.79 -10.49
CA PRO A 74 29.02 14.20 -10.80
C PRO A 74 27.70 14.54 -11.47
N SER A 75 26.77 15.13 -10.74
CA SER A 75 25.48 15.55 -11.28
C SER A 75 25.73 16.65 -12.29
N SER A 76 25.42 16.39 -13.55
CA SER A 76 25.29 17.43 -14.59
C SER A 76 23.95 18.18 -14.46
N VAL A 77 23.15 17.86 -13.41
CA VAL A 77 21.83 18.44 -13.20
C VAL A 77 21.98 19.80 -12.56
N SER A 78 21.41 20.80 -13.24
CA SER A 78 21.36 22.18 -12.78
C SER A 78 19.94 22.62 -12.40
N ALA A 79 18.93 21.77 -12.59
CA ALA A 79 17.58 22.07 -12.16
C ALA A 79 17.47 22.13 -10.64
N VAL A 80 16.60 23.02 -10.18
CA VAL A 80 16.28 23.20 -8.76
C VAL A 80 14.81 22.91 -8.55
N ASP A 81 14.51 22.11 -7.55
CA ASP A 81 13.12 21.86 -7.16
C ASP A 81 12.52 23.12 -6.51
N PRO A 82 11.46 23.70 -7.06
CA PRO A 82 10.78 24.88 -6.45
C PRO A 82 10.05 24.54 -5.15
N GLY A 83 9.99 23.26 -4.77
CA GLY A 83 9.22 22.78 -3.63
C GLY A 83 7.74 22.51 -3.94
N PRO A 84 6.96 22.04 -2.96
CA PRO A 84 5.55 21.76 -3.12
C PRO A 84 4.78 22.97 -3.58
N ARG A 85 3.93 22.82 -4.61
CA ARG A 85 3.09 23.93 -5.06
C ARG A 85 2.08 24.32 -3.96
N PRO A 86 1.79 25.63 -3.80
CA PRO A 86 0.95 26.10 -2.71
C PRO A 86 -0.51 25.65 -2.81
N LEU A 87 -1.18 25.69 -1.65
CA LEU A 87 -2.63 25.50 -1.54
C LEU A 87 -3.41 26.72 -2.10
N PRO A 88 -4.67 26.56 -2.57
CA PRO A 88 -5.47 25.35 -2.46
C PRO A 88 -5.03 24.27 -3.45
N ALA A 89 -5.10 23.03 -2.94
CA ALA A 89 -4.65 21.84 -3.68
C ALA A 89 -5.61 21.42 -4.78
N ASN A 90 -6.85 21.88 -4.78
CA ASN A 90 -7.98 21.24 -5.47
C ASN A 90 -7.99 19.71 -5.21
N ALA A 91 -7.61 19.33 -4.01
CA ALA A 91 -7.54 17.98 -3.52
C ALA A 91 -8.50 17.81 -2.33
N GLY A 92 -8.85 16.56 -1.99
CA GLY A 92 -9.74 16.26 -0.88
C GLY A 92 -11.23 16.37 -1.21
N GLY A 93 -11.60 16.68 -2.45
CA GLY A 93 -12.98 16.65 -2.94
C GLY A 93 -13.32 15.31 -3.59
N PHE A 94 -14.62 15.04 -3.75
CA PHE A 94 -15.12 13.86 -4.43
C PHE A 94 -15.30 14.05 -5.94
N LEU A 95 -15.45 12.95 -6.66
CA LEU A 95 -15.73 12.93 -8.10
C LEU A 95 -17.06 13.65 -8.42
N SER A 96 -17.09 14.41 -9.50
CA SER A 96 -18.20 15.33 -9.81
C SER A 96 -19.50 14.67 -10.27
N LYS A 97 -19.51 13.37 -10.56
CA LYS A 97 -20.68 12.67 -11.14
C LYS A 97 -21.23 11.59 -10.20
N LEU A 98 -21.09 11.79 -8.89
CA LEU A 98 -21.73 10.91 -7.91
C LEU A 98 -23.23 11.01 -8.06
N SER A 99 -23.91 9.85 -8.01
CA SER A 99 -25.37 9.78 -7.99
C SER A 99 -25.94 10.41 -6.72
N ALA A 100 -27.24 10.73 -6.72
CA ALA A 100 -27.90 11.28 -5.54
C ALA A 100 -27.77 10.37 -4.30
N ASN A 101 -27.82 9.05 -4.49
CA ASN A 101 -27.65 8.09 -3.40
C ASN A 101 -26.21 8.10 -2.87
N GLU A 102 -25.21 8.15 -3.76
CA GLU A 102 -23.78 8.25 -3.36
C GLU A 102 -23.53 9.55 -2.59
N GLN A 103 -24.10 10.67 -3.02
CA GLN A 103 -23.99 11.95 -2.32
C GLN A 103 -24.61 11.93 -0.91
N GLN A 104 -25.68 11.14 -0.70
CA GLN A 104 -26.32 11.04 0.62
C GLN A 104 -25.42 10.36 1.67
N ILE A 105 -24.52 9.48 1.27
CA ILE A 105 -23.63 8.78 2.20
C ILE A 105 -22.25 9.45 2.36
N GLU A 106 -21.94 10.51 1.58
CA GLU A 106 -20.70 11.27 1.70
C GLU A 106 -20.37 11.71 3.15
N PRO A 107 -21.33 12.23 3.94
CA PRO A 107 -21.03 12.60 5.33
C PRO A 107 -20.59 11.43 6.20
N SER A 108 -21.20 10.25 6.00
CA SER A 108 -20.88 9.03 6.75
C SER A 108 -19.49 8.52 6.42
N ILE A 109 -19.15 8.41 5.13
CA ILE A 109 -17.82 7.94 4.70
C ILE A 109 -16.71 8.93 5.07
N THR A 110 -17.00 10.24 5.03
CA THR A 110 -16.07 11.29 5.48
C THR A 110 -15.85 11.21 6.98
N THR A 111 -16.90 10.99 7.76
CA THR A 111 -16.82 10.80 9.21
C THR A 111 -15.94 9.60 9.53
N GLU A 112 -16.16 8.47 8.84
CA GLU A 112 -15.39 7.26 9.09
C GLU A 112 -13.90 7.44 8.79
N PHE A 113 -13.55 8.00 7.65
CA PHE A 113 -12.14 8.20 7.29
C PHE A 113 -11.41 9.16 8.25
N ASN A 114 -12.14 10.12 8.85
CA ASN A 114 -11.63 11.06 9.84
C ASN A 114 -11.75 10.56 11.29
N ARG A 115 -12.42 9.43 11.50
CA ARG A 115 -12.63 8.91 12.86
C ARG A 115 -11.31 8.69 13.58
N VAL A 116 -11.30 9.06 14.86
CA VAL A 116 -10.24 8.71 15.81
C VAL A 116 -10.76 7.52 16.64
N HIS A 117 -10.14 6.37 16.45
CA HIS A 117 -10.53 5.14 17.15
C HIS A 117 -9.98 5.16 18.59
N ASP A 118 -10.84 4.85 19.55
CA ASP A 118 -10.50 4.50 20.92
C ASP A 118 -10.47 2.97 21.06
N VAL A 119 -9.84 2.46 22.13
CA VAL A 119 -9.74 1.01 22.37
C VAL A 119 -11.10 0.41 22.64
N VAL A 120 -11.90 1.05 23.49
CA VAL A 120 -13.26 0.58 23.82
C VAL A 120 -14.28 1.38 23.02
N VAL A 121 -15.08 0.69 22.25
CA VAL A 121 -16.15 1.30 21.44
C VAL A 121 -17.48 1.30 22.20
N THR A 122 -18.27 2.35 21.98
CA THR A 122 -19.61 2.49 22.56
C THR A 122 -20.72 2.11 21.59
N SER A 123 -20.40 2.04 20.30
CA SER A 123 -21.32 1.65 19.25
C SER A 123 -21.04 0.21 18.80
N PRO A 124 -22.03 -0.66 18.70
CA PRO A 124 -21.84 -2.04 18.23
C PRO A 124 -21.52 -2.16 16.73
N THR A 125 -21.58 -1.05 15.99
CA THR A 125 -21.27 -0.99 14.55
C THR A 125 -19.90 -0.40 14.26
N ASP A 126 -19.19 0.05 15.28
CA ASP A 126 -17.90 0.74 15.13
C ASP A 126 -16.77 -0.13 15.69
N GLY A 127 -15.68 -0.27 14.94
CA GLY A 127 -14.50 -0.98 15.38
C GLY A 127 -13.64 -0.15 16.33
N GLY A 128 -13.02 -0.79 17.32
CA GLY A 128 -12.09 -0.21 18.27
C GLY A 128 -10.64 -0.34 17.83
N LEU A 129 -9.76 0.44 18.48
CA LEU A 129 -8.31 0.31 18.29
C LEU A 129 -7.86 -1.03 18.88
N GLY A 130 -7.20 -1.83 18.07
CA GLY A 130 -6.71 -3.14 18.49
C GLY A 130 -5.48 -3.10 19.39
N PRO A 131 -5.04 -4.30 19.85
CA PRO A 131 -3.91 -4.44 20.78
C PRO A 131 -2.59 -3.87 20.25
N ARG A 132 -2.41 -3.88 18.93
CA ARG A 132 -1.26 -3.31 18.21
C ARG A 132 -1.76 -2.38 17.12
N PHE A 133 -1.08 -1.26 16.91
CA PHE A 133 -1.49 -0.24 15.94
C PHE A 133 -0.31 0.64 15.50
N ASN A 134 -0.43 1.29 14.35
CA ASN A 134 0.49 2.33 13.88
C ASN A 134 -0.09 3.72 14.12
N SER A 135 -1.39 3.85 13.95
CA SER A 135 -2.13 5.09 14.18
C SER A 135 -3.55 4.76 14.63
N ASN A 136 -4.31 5.77 14.99
CA ASN A 136 -5.70 5.62 15.41
C ASN A 136 -6.71 6.33 14.47
N SER A 137 -6.27 6.73 13.28
CA SER A 137 -7.13 7.37 12.27
C SER A 137 -6.51 7.28 10.89
N CYS A 138 -7.31 6.99 9.86
CA CYS A 138 -6.88 7.03 8.46
C CYS A 138 -6.38 8.41 8.06
N ALA A 139 -7.17 9.46 8.41
CA ALA A 139 -6.87 10.84 8.08
C ALA A 139 -5.60 11.38 8.74
N SER A 140 -5.12 10.78 9.83
CA SER A 140 -3.87 11.21 10.45
C SER A 140 -2.65 10.93 9.58
N CYS A 141 -2.66 9.81 8.87
CA CYS A 141 -1.57 9.40 7.98
C CYS A 141 -1.79 9.92 6.55
N HIS A 142 -3.01 9.86 6.05
CA HIS A 142 -3.42 10.35 4.74
C HIS A 142 -3.90 11.82 4.84
N ALA A 143 -2.99 12.75 5.13
CA ALA A 143 -3.36 14.11 5.56
C ALA A 143 -2.96 15.22 4.58
N TYR A 144 -1.98 15.04 3.70
CA TYR A 144 -1.43 16.13 2.91
C TYR A 144 -1.44 15.87 1.39
N PRO A 145 -1.86 16.84 0.56
CA PRO A 145 -2.24 18.24 0.85
C PRO A 145 -3.65 18.40 1.43
N ALA A 146 -4.44 17.34 1.48
CA ALA A 146 -5.76 17.23 2.09
C ALA A 146 -5.98 15.80 2.57
N VAL A 147 -7.06 15.55 3.33
CA VAL A 147 -7.45 14.20 3.75
C VAL A 147 -7.56 13.28 2.53
N GLY A 148 -7.03 12.06 2.64
CA GLY A 148 -6.83 11.13 1.53
C GLY A 148 -5.48 11.29 0.82
N GLY A 149 -4.65 12.22 1.25
CA GLY A 149 -3.32 12.48 0.69
C GLY A 149 -2.22 11.55 1.22
N SER A 150 -1.03 12.10 1.32
CA SER A 150 0.18 11.42 1.82
C SER A 150 0.60 12.00 3.18
N SER A 151 1.83 11.71 3.59
CA SER A 151 2.40 12.20 4.85
C SER A 151 2.36 13.73 4.96
N PRO A 152 1.86 14.29 6.07
CA PRO A 152 1.88 15.72 6.32
C PRO A 152 3.29 16.20 6.72
N PRO A 153 3.54 17.53 6.75
CA PRO A 153 4.84 18.09 7.12
C PRO A 153 5.22 17.89 8.59
N SER A 154 4.23 17.67 9.46
CA SER A 154 4.43 17.30 10.86
C SER A 154 3.85 15.91 11.12
N ASN A 155 4.58 15.10 11.88
CA ASN A 155 4.21 13.69 12.08
C ASN A 155 3.21 13.54 13.24
N PRO A 156 1.96 13.15 12.98
CA PRO A 156 0.91 13.02 13.99
C PRO A 156 1.14 11.85 14.96
N LEU A 157 2.01 10.90 14.65
CA LEU A 157 2.29 9.75 15.52
C LEU A 157 2.81 10.17 16.89
N PHE A 158 3.40 11.39 16.99
CA PHE A 158 3.79 11.99 18.26
C PHE A 158 2.61 12.33 19.18
N SER A 159 1.40 12.43 18.67
CA SER A 159 0.20 12.62 19.49
C SER A 159 -0.48 11.30 19.88
N VAL A 160 -0.02 10.16 19.36
CA VAL A 160 -0.67 8.86 19.50
C VAL A 160 0.12 7.89 20.37
N TYR A 161 1.47 7.92 20.31
CA TYR A 161 2.33 6.90 20.90
C TYR A 161 2.15 6.71 22.43
N ASN A 162 1.79 7.75 23.16
CA ASN A 162 1.59 7.72 24.61
C ASN A 162 0.17 8.11 25.05
N LEU A 163 -0.78 8.09 24.11
CA LEU A 163 -2.17 8.47 24.40
C LEU A 163 -2.73 7.65 25.55
N LYS A 164 -3.50 8.29 26.43
CA LYS A 164 -4.11 7.68 27.63
C LYS A 164 -3.12 6.96 28.56
N GLY A 165 -1.86 7.39 28.57
CA GLY A 165 -0.82 6.83 29.44
C GLY A 165 -0.14 5.58 28.90
N ALA A 166 -0.30 5.26 27.62
CA ALA A 166 0.40 4.14 26.98
C ALA A 166 1.91 4.18 27.23
N SER A 167 2.51 3.00 27.46
CA SER A 167 3.96 2.87 27.77
C SER A 167 4.81 2.63 26.53
N ASN A 168 4.42 3.21 25.41
CA ASN A 168 5.19 3.08 24.17
C ASN A 168 6.42 3.99 24.16
N THR A 169 7.45 3.55 23.44
CA THR A 169 8.61 4.37 23.08
C THR A 169 8.48 4.74 21.61
N MET A 170 8.75 6.01 21.27
CA MET A 170 8.76 6.42 19.85
C MET A 170 9.88 5.68 19.11
N PRO A 171 9.59 4.93 18.02
CA PRO A 171 10.63 4.29 17.24
C PRO A 171 11.63 5.31 16.67
N PHE A 172 12.92 4.97 16.66
CA PHE A 172 14.01 5.88 16.29
C PHE A 172 13.92 6.48 14.89
N PHE A 173 13.22 5.81 13.98
CA PHE A 173 13.01 6.26 12.60
C PHE A 173 11.81 7.20 12.43
N ILE A 174 10.97 7.37 13.45
CA ILE A 174 9.88 8.33 13.44
C ILE A 174 10.38 9.66 13.96
N THR A 175 10.29 10.70 13.13
CA THR A 175 10.75 12.05 13.45
C THR A 175 9.59 13.06 13.37
N THR A 176 9.70 14.18 14.06
CA THR A 176 8.63 15.20 14.16
C THR A 176 8.24 15.83 12.84
N SER A 177 9.14 15.87 11.87
CA SER A 177 8.94 16.48 10.54
C SER A 177 9.25 15.52 9.38
N GLY A 178 9.45 14.24 9.68
CA GLY A 178 9.70 13.20 8.68
C GLY A 178 8.41 12.59 8.12
N PRO A 179 8.54 11.71 7.13
CA PRO A 179 7.39 10.96 6.63
C PRO A 179 6.83 10.04 7.71
N ILE A 180 5.55 9.73 7.60
CA ILE A 180 4.93 8.64 8.34
C ILE A 180 5.40 7.34 7.70
N LEU A 181 5.96 6.45 8.51
CA LEU A 181 6.59 5.22 8.06
C LEU A 181 5.96 4.00 8.73
N GLU A 182 5.56 3.04 7.91
CA GLU A 182 5.23 1.67 8.27
C GLU A 182 6.53 0.87 8.38
N ALA A 183 6.65 0.01 9.39
CA ALA A 183 7.79 -0.88 9.58
C ALA A 183 7.45 -2.31 9.17
N ARG A 184 8.32 -2.94 8.38
CA ARG A 184 8.24 -4.35 8.00
C ARG A 184 9.53 -5.07 8.34
N PHE A 185 9.45 -6.35 8.68
CA PHE A 185 10.64 -7.19 8.81
C PHE A 185 10.78 -8.08 7.57
N ILE A 186 12.00 -8.23 7.10
CA ILE A 186 12.31 -9.13 5.97
C ILE A 186 12.10 -10.58 6.40
N ASN A 187 12.60 -10.92 7.58
CA ASN A 187 12.47 -12.24 8.18
C ASN A 187 11.84 -12.13 9.56
N GLN A 188 11.23 -13.20 10.01
CA GLN A 188 10.74 -13.35 11.38
C GLN A 188 11.91 -13.16 12.36
N PRO A 189 11.71 -12.44 13.48
CA PRO A 189 12.76 -12.11 14.42
C PRO A 189 13.58 -13.34 14.86
N GLY A 190 14.90 -13.24 14.70
CA GLY A 190 15.83 -14.30 15.08
C GLY A 190 15.85 -15.53 14.16
N THR A 191 15.22 -15.47 13.00
CA THR A 191 15.15 -16.58 12.02
C THR A 191 15.55 -16.12 10.63
N ASN A 192 15.67 -17.08 9.68
CA ASN A 192 15.79 -16.82 8.25
C ASN A 192 14.47 -17.11 7.48
N ILE A 193 13.36 -17.22 8.20
CA ILE A 193 12.05 -17.45 7.60
C ILE A 193 11.50 -16.10 7.12
N PRO A 194 11.13 -15.97 5.83
CA PRO A 194 10.55 -14.75 5.33
C PRO A 194 9.32 -14.31 6.15
N ASP A 195 9.22 -13.02 6.41
CA ASP A 195 8.11 -12.40 7.10
C ASP A 195 7.37 -11.46 6.15
N GLY A 196 7.91 -10.27 5.91
CA GLY A 196 7.32 -9.27 5.02
C GLY A 196 6.08 -8.58 5.60
N ASN A 197 5.62 -8.96 6.80
CA ASN A 197 4.47 -8.38 7.46
C ASN A 197 4.79 -7.00 8.05
N VAL A 198 3.73 -6.20 8.25
CA VAL A 198 3.81 -4.97 9.04
C VAL A 198 3.97 -5.32 10.50
N HIS A 199 4.93 -4.68 11.14
CA HIS A 199 5.12 -4.72 12.59
C HIS A 199 4.69 -3.39 13.17
N GLN A 200 3.54 -3.40 13.86
CA GLN A 200 2.91 -2.20 14.37
C GLN A 200 3.80 -1.47 15.37
N LEU A 201 3.81 -0.14 15.24
CA LEU A 201 4.71 0.73 15.99
C LEU A 201 4.39 0.77 17.49
N PHE A 202 3.11 0.64 17.84
CA PHE A 202 2.61 0.88 19.18
C PHE A 202 1.73 -0.26 19.68
N THR A 203 1.53 -0.30 20.99
CA THR A 203 0.63 -1.23 21.68
C THR A 203 -0.24 -0.47 22.67
N ILE A 204 -1.35 -1.08 23.10
CA ILE A 204 -2.23 -0.50 24.12
C ILE A 204 -1.72 -0.70 25.56
N LYS A 205 -0.52 -1.24 25.75
CA LYS A 205 0.07 -1.46 27.07
C LYS A 205 0.15 -0.16 27.86
N GLY A 206 -0.33 -0.21 29.09
CA GLY A 206 -0.29 0.92 30.02
C GLY A 206 -1.41 1.94 29.84
N ARG A 207 -2.26 1.82 28.82
CA ARG A 207 -3.39 2.74 28.63
C ARG A 207 -4.43 2.59 29.72
N SER A 208 -4.98 3.72 30.16
CA SER A 208 -6.03 3.75 31.19
C SER A 208 -7.35 3.09 30.75
N ASP A 209 -7.59 2.99 29.43
CA ASP A 209 -8.75 2.34 28.84
C ASP A 209 -8.47 0.89 28.37
N ALA A 210 -7.29 0.32 28.69
CA ALA A 210 -6.86 -1.01 28.31
C ALA A 210 -6.24 -1.77 29.50
N SER A 211 -6.92 -1.76 30.64
CA SER A 211 -6.42 -2.37 31.87
C SER A 211 -6.14 -3.88 31.68
N GLY A 212 -4.97 -4.32 32.15
CA GLY A 212 -4.54 -5.73 32.10
C GLY A 212 -3.77 -6.14 30.86
N CYS A 213 -3.74 -5.35 29.80
CA CYS A 213 -2.95 -5.63 28.61
C CYS A 213 -1.46 -5.39 28.85
N ASN A 214 -0.62 -6.35 28.43
CA ASN A 214 0.82 -6.29 28.61
C ASN A 214 1.59 -6.82 27.37
N ILE A 215 1.44 -6.13 26.25
CA ILE A 215 2.11 -6.46 24.98
C ILE A 215 3.37 -5.60 24.84
N THR A 216 4.49 -6.22 24.49
CA THR A 216 5.75 -5.51 24.23
C THR A 216 5.80 -5.00 22.78
N GLN A 217 6.27 -3.75 22.59
CA GLN A 217 6.58 -3.22 21.27
C GLN A 217 7.62 -4.11 20.56
N PRO A 218 7.59 -4.19 19.21
CA PRO A 218 8.66 -4.82 18.44
C PRO A 218 10.01 -4.14 18.67
N ASP A 219 11.09 -4.92 18.68
CA ASP A 219 12.46 -4.40 18.80
C ASP A 219 12.99 -3.94 17.44
N PHE A 220 12.58 -2.75 17.03
CA PHE A 220 13.01 -2.13 15.78
C PHE A 220 14.51 -1.83 15.73
N ALA A 221 15.14 -1.57 16.88
CA ALA A 221 16.57 -1.27 16.95
C ALA A 221 17.40 -2.51 16.59
N THR A 222 17.07 -3.66 17.17
CA THR A 222 17.70 -4.94 16.85
C THR A 222 17.42 -5.32 15.40
N ALA A 223 16.18 -5.24 14.93
CA ALA A 223 15.84 -5.53 13.54
C ALA A 223 16.65 -4.67 12.56
N SER A 224 16.78 -3.36 12.83
CA SER A 224 17.58 -2.45 12.04
C SER A 224 19.08 -2.82 12.03
N SER A 225 19.65 -3.13 13.20
CA SER A 225 21.07 -3.50 13.32
C SER A 225 21.41 -4.79 12.57
N GLN A 226 20.43 -5.67 12.39
CA GLN A 226 20.53 -6.93 11.65
C GLN A 226 20.24 -6.76 10.14
N GLY A 227 19.89 -5.55 9.68
CA GLY A 227 19.44 -5.33 8.30
C GLY A 227 18.08 -5.96 7.98
N ASN A 228 17.26 -6.20 8.99
CA ASN A 228 15.96 -6.88 8.91
C ASN A 228 14.77 -5.89 8.93
N LEU A 229 15.02 -4.58 8.91
CA LEU A 229 14.00 -3.54 8.97
C LEU A 229 13.84 -2.85 7.63
N VAL A 230 12.62 -2.81 7.14
CA VAL A 230 12.19 -2.09 5.95
C VAL A 230 11.16 -1.03 6.34
N LEU A 231 11.29 0.15 5.76
CA LEU A 231 10.40 1.27 6.03
C LEU A 231 9.69 1.69 4.74
N ARG A 232 8.37 1.90 4.83
CA ARG A 232 7.56 2.38 3.71
C ARG A 232 6.67 3.52 4.14
N GLN A 233 6.62 4.57 3.33
CA GLN A 233 5.73 5.70 3.58
C GLN A 233 4.31 5.46 3.06
N VAL A 234 3.36 6.22 3.61
CA VAL A 234 1.97 6.22 3.20
C VAL A 234 1.79 6.74 1.76
N THR A 235 0.98 6.04 0.96
CA THR A 235 0.61 6.45 -0.40
C THR A 235 -0.66 7.31 -0.39
N PRO A 236 -0.80 8.32 -1.28
CA PRO A 236 -2.08 9.00 -1.43
C PRO A 236 -3.15 8.07 -2.02
N THR A 237 -4.40 8.27 -1.64
CA THR A 237 -5.56 7.48 -2.09
C THR A 237 -6.39 8.19 -3.17
N TYR A 238 -5.95 9.36 -3.62
CA TYR A 238 -6.66 10.13 -4.66
C TYR A 238 -6.79 9.34 -5.95
N GLY A 239 -8.01 9.24 -6.46
CA GLY A 239 -8.30 8.59 -7.74
C GLY A 239 -8.23 7.06 -7.72
N ASP A 240 -8.15 6.43 -6.55
CA ASP A 240 -8.03 4.96 -6.45
C ASP A 240 -9.21 4.25 -7.11
N GLY A 241 -10.45 4.75 -6.99
CA GLY A 241 -11.59 4.17 -7.71
C GLY A 241 -11.47 4.27 -9.24
N LEU A 242 -10.86 5.33 -9.76
CA LEU A 242 -10.59 5.45 -11.20
C LEU A 242 -9.53 4.45 -11.65
N ILE A 243 -8.53 4.17 -10.82
CA ILE A 243 -7.51 3.13 -11.06
C ILE A 243 -8.15 1.75 -11.02
N GLU A 244 -9.01 1.49 -10.05
CA GLU A 244 -9.65 0.19 -9.84
C GLU A 244 -10.42 -0.30 -11.05
N VAL A 245 -11.16 0.61 -11.72
CA VAL A 245 -12.00 0.25 -12.88
C VAL A 245 -11.24 0.14 -14.20
N ILE A 246 -9.93 0.45 -14.27
CA ILE A 246 -9.13 0.21 -15.48
C ILE A 246 -9.13 -1.30 -15.78
N ARG A 247 -9.42 -1.70 -17.01
CA ARG A 247 -9.43 -3.12 -17.38
C ARG A 247 -8.01 -3.70 -17.40
N ASN A 248 -7.88 -4.95 -17.00
CA ASN A 248 -6.62 -5.69 -17.12
C ASN A 248 -6.10 -5.69 -18.57
N SER A 249 -6.99 -5.81 -19.56
CA SER A 249 -6.64 -5.75 -20.98
C SER A 249 -5.99 -4.42 -21.39
N ASP A 250 -6.40 -3.31 -20.77
CA ASP A 250 -5.86 -1.98 -21.10
C ASP A 250 -4.44 -1.84 -20.51
N ILE A 251 -4.20 -2.37 -19.30
CA ILE A 251 -2.86 -2.44 -18.69
C ILE A 251 -1.92 -3.30 -19.55
N ILE A 252 -2.36 -4.50 -19.97
CA ILE A 252 -1.58 -5.39 -20.83
C ILE A 252 -1.32 -4.77 -22.20
N SER A 253 -2.32 -4.13 -22.80
CA SER A 253 -2.17 -3.42 -24.07
C SER A 253 -1.13 -2.30 -23.98
N ASN A 254 -1.16 -1.53 -22.89
CA ASN A 254 -0.17 -0.49 -22.62
C ASN A 254 1.23 -1.08 -22.39
N MET A 255 1.34 -2.15 -21.64
CA MET A 255 2.61 -2.85 -21.40
C MET A 255 3.26 -3.27 -22.73
N ASN A 256 2.47 -3.83 -23.63
CA ASN A 256 2.94 -4.30 -24.96
C ASN A 256 3.14 -3.18 -25.97
N SER A 257 2.63 -1.98 -25.70
CA SER A 257 2.79 -0.84 -26.59
C SER A 257 4.24 -0.33 -26.59
N ASN A 258 4.68 0.24 -27.73
CA ASN A 258 6.03 0.80 -27.89
C ASN A 258 7.17 -0.18 -27.56
N ALA A 259 6.97 -1.48 -27.78
CA ALA A 259 7.89 -2.55 -27.37
C ALA A 259 9.33 -2.33 -27.87
N SER A 260 9.51 -1.85 -29.11
CA SER A 260 10.85 -1.54 -29.65
C SER A 260 11.57 -0.45 -28.86
N THR A 261 10.86 0.64 -28.51
CA THR A 261 11.45 1.75 -27.75
C THR A 261 11.72 1.34 -26.30
N LYS A 262 10.77 0.64 -25.67
CA LYS A 262 10.96 0.09 -24.31
C LYS A 262 12.20 -0.81 -24.26
N LYS A 263 12.35 -1.71 -25.23
CA LYS A 263 13.52 -2.58 -25.33
C LYS A 263 14.84 -1.78 -25.45
N THR A 264 14.85 -0.70 -26.26
CA THR A 264 16.02 0.16 -26.40
C THR A 264 16.38 0.88 -25.10
N LEU A 265 15.36 1.24 -24.29
CA LEU A 265 15.53 1.89 -22.99
C LEU A 265 15.81 0.91 -21.86
N GLY A 266 15.72 -0.41 -22.09
CA GLY A 266 15.90 -1.44 -21.07
C GLY A 266 14.68 -1.61 -20.17
N ILE A 267 13.49 -1.21 -20.62
CA ILE A 267 12.23 -1.29 -19.86
C ILE A 267 11.53 -2.61 -20.18
N THR A 268 11.31 -3.43 -19.16
CA THR A 268 10.71 -4.76 -19.27
C THR A 268 9.41 -4.91 -18.49
N GLY A 269 9.30 -4.36 -17.32
CA GLY A 269 8.12 -4.32 -16.42
C GLY A 269 7.08 -5.44 -16.58
N HIS A 270 6.46 -5.85 -15.50
CA HIS A 270 5.39 -6.86 -15.56
C HIS A 270 4.29 -6.60 -14.52
N PRO A 271 3.05 -7.08 -14.73
CA PRO A 271 2.00 -6.99 -13.74
C PRO A 271 2.28 -7.87 -12.53
N ASN A 272 1.85 -7.44 -11.34
CA ASN A 272 1.72 -8.32 -10.19
C ASN A 272 0.32 -8.94 -10.22
N TYR A 273 0.25 -10.27 -10.24
CA TYR A 273 -1.00 -11.01 -10.35
C TYR A 273 -1.49 -11.50 -8.99
N SER A 274 -2.80 -11.47 -8.81
CA SER A 274 -3.45 -12.13 -7.68
C SER A 274 -3.30 -13.64 -7.79
N GLY A 275 -2.85 -14.28 -6.71
CA GLY A 275 -2.76 -15.74 -6.65
C GLY A 275 -4.11 -16.45 -6.65
N ASN A 276 -5.19 -15.74 -6.34
CA ASN A 276 -6.53 -16.34 -6.23
C ASN A 276 -7.25 -16.46 -7.56
N ASP A 277 -7.18 -15.43 -8.41
CA ASP A 277 -7.98 -15.34 -9.64
C ASP A 277 -7.18 -14.89 -10.86
N GLY A 278 -5.86 -14.68 -10.74
CA GLY A 278 -5.00 -14.23 -11.83
C GLY A 278 -5.27 -12.80 -12.30
N SER A 279 -6.07 -12.02 -11.59
CA SER A 279 -6.30 -10.61 -11.92
C SER A 279 -5.07 -9.75 -11.63
N ILE A 280 -4.90 -8.65 -12.37
CA ILE A 280 -3.81 -7.71 -12.12
C ILE A 280 -4.11 -6.91 -10.87
N GLN A 281 -3.20 -6.95 -9.92
CA GLN A 281 -3.21 -6.13 -8.71
C GLN A 281 -2.67 -4.72 -9.02
N ARG A 282 -3.11 -3.68 -8.26
CA ARG A 282 -2.89 -2.27 -8.63
C ARG A 282 -2.48 -1.35 -7.50
N PHE A 283 -2.71 -1.75 -6.24
CA PHE A 283 -2.50 -0.89 -5.08
C PHE A 283 -1.31 -1.35 -4.26
N GLY A 284 -0.79 -0.44 -3.44
CA GLY A 284 0.44 -0.62 -2.68
C GLY A 284 1.71 -0.38 -3.52
N TRP A 285 2.86 -0.35 -2.85
CA TRP A 285 4.15 -0.06 -3.48
C TRP A 285 4.63 -1.10 -4.49
N LYS A 286 4.14 -2.33 -4.38
CA LYS A 286 4.50 -3.45 -5.28
C LYS A 286 3.28 -3.98 -6.06
N SER A 287 2.23 -3.18 -6.20
CA SER A 287 0.96 -3.64 -6.79
C SER A 287 0.45 -4.93 -6.13
N GLN A 288 0.52 -5.05 -4.83
CA GLN A 288 0.20 -6.28 -4.11
C GLN A 288 -1.25 -6.39 -3.64
N ILE A 289 -2.07 -5.36 -3.86
CA ILE A 289 -3.48 -5.32 -3.45
C ILE A 289 -4.36 -5.12 -4.69
N ARG A 290 -5.46 -5.88 -4.77
CA ARG A 290 -6.30 -5.92 -5.97
C ARG A 290 -7.36 -4.82 -6.01
N SER A 291 -8.03 -4.54 -4.89
CA SER A 291 -9.20 -3.66 -4.83
C SER A 291 -9.11 -2.67 -3.68
N THR A 292 -9.89 -1.60 -3.80
CA THR A 292 -10.01 -0.58 -2.75
C THR A 292 -10.64 -1.15 -1.48
N LEU A 293 -11.60 -2.07 -1.58
CA LEU A 293 -12.18 -2.75 -0.41
C LEU A 293 -11.13 -3.58 0.35
N ILE A 294 -10.37 -4.41 -0.36
CA ILE A 294 -9.31 -5.20 0.28
C ILE A 294 -8.24 -4.29 0.89
N ALA A 295 -7.90 -3.18 0.22
CA ALA A 295 -6.98 -2.19 0.76
C ALA A 295 -7.52 -1.60 2.07
N ALA A 296 -8.75 -1.11 2.09
CA ALA A 296 -9.37 -0.51 3.27
C ALA A 296 -9.47 -1.52 4.42
N ALA A 297 -10.02 -2.72 4.17
CA ALA A 297 -10.18 -3.76 5.18
C ALA A 297 -8.86 -4.23 5.78
N GLN A 298 -7.82 -4.43 4.94
CA GLN A 298 -6.49 -4.81 5.39
C GLN A 298 -5.83 -3.68 6.19
N GLN A 299 -5.91 -2.43 5.71
CA GLN A 299 -5.27 -1.31 6.39
C GLN A 299 -5.94 -1.01 7.74
N MET A 300 -7.26 -1.15 7.86
CA MET A 300 -7.94 -1.02 9.15
C MET A 300 -7.42 -2.04 10.16
N ASN A 301 -7.29 -3.31 9.76
CA ASN A 301 -6.75 -4.35 10.63
C ASN A 301 -5.25 -4.14 10.93
N VAL A 302 -4.43 -3.84 9.90
CA VAL A 302 -2.97 -3.74 10.03
C VAL A 302 -2.53 -2.45 10.71
N GLU A 303 -3.17 -1.30 10.38
CA GLU A 303 -2.73 0.00 10.87
C GLU A 303 -3.37 0.38 12.21
N MET A 304 -4.59 -0.09 12.47
CA MET A 304 -5.35 0.29 13.66
C MET A 304 -5.77 -0.91 14.53
N GLY A 305 -5.62 -2.14 14.03
CA GLY A 305 -6.10 -3.33 14.72
C GLY A 305 -7.62 -3.48 14.68
N VAL A 306 -8.32 -2.75 13.82
CA VAL A 306 -9.79 -2.86 13.67
C VAL A 306 -10.12 -4.10 12.86
N THR A 307 -10.65 -5.11 13.52
CA THR A 307 -11.06 -6.37 12.88
C THR A 307 -12.38 -6.21 12.12
N ASN A 308 -12.53 -6.94 11.03
CA ASN A 308 -13.66 -6.83 10.11
C ASN A 308 -13.99 -8.16 9.43
N GLU A 309 -15.05 -8.22 8.65
CA GLU A 309 -15.50 -9.46 7.99
C GLU A 309 -14.45 -10.10 7.09
N THR A 310 -13.57 -9.28 6.47
CA THR A 310 -12.48 -9.77 5.61
C THR A 310 -11.25 -10.20 6.41
N PHE A 311 -10.94 -9.49 7.49
CA PHE A 311 -9.84 -9.74 8.41
C PHE A 311 -10.39 -9.87 9.85
N PRO A 312 -10.98 -11.05 10.20
CA PRO A 312 -11.79 -11.17 11.41
C PRO A 312 -10.98 -11.38 12.70
N ASN A 313 -9.68 -11.49 12.61
CA ASN A 313 -8.83 -11.77 13.77
C ASN A 313 -7.92 -10.59 14.11
N GLU A 314 -7.72 -10.35 15.39
CA GLU A 314 -6.66 -9.48 15.87
C GLU A 314 -5.29 -10.00 15.46
N ILE A 315 -4.38 -9.08 15.12
CA ILE A 315 -2.97 -9.42 14.83
C ILE A 315 -2.28 -9.99 16.08
N ASP A 316 -2.64 -9.48 17.24
CA ASP A 316 -2.15 -9.96 18.54
C ASP A 316 -3.32 -10.44 19.39
N GLN A 317 -3.33 -11.74 19.71
CA GLN A 317 -4.39 -12.39 20.49
C GLN A 317 -3.98 -12.63 21.93
N THR A 318 -3.03 -11.84 22.48
CA THR A 318 -2.60 -11.95 23.86
C THR A 318 -3.80 -11.81 24.81
N ALA A 319 -3.92 -12.76 25.74
CA ALA A 319 -5.02 -12.78 26.69
C ALA A 319 -5.08 -11.47 27.51
N GLY A 320 -6.28 -10.90 27.63
CA GLY A 320 -6.53 -9.62 28.30
C GLY A 320 -6.19 -8.38 27.44
N CYS A 321 -5.82 -8.54 26.18
CA CYS A 321 -5.57 -7.43 25.25
C CYS A 321 -6.64 -7.28 24.18
N VAL A 322 -7.34 -8.34 23.80
CA VAL A 322 -8.52 -8.27 22.91
C VAL A 322 -9.71 -7.82 23.75
N LEU A 323 -10.09 -6.56 23.63
CA LEU A 323 -11.08 -5.92 24.51
C LEU A 323 -12.47 -5.80 23.89
N ASN A 324 -12.55 -5.95 22.57
CA ASN A 324 -13.81 -5.91 21.82
C ASN A 324 -14.16 -7.30 21.27
N PRO A 325 -15.44 -7.57 20.98
CA PRO A 325 -15.84 -8.76 20.21
C PRO A 325 -15.20 -8.72 18.80
N VAL A 326 -14.76 -9.85 18.29
CA VAL A 326 -14.20 -9.97 16.94
C VAL A 326 -15.09 -10.82 16.03
N PRO A 327 -15.30 -10.43 14.76
CA PRO A 327 -14.91 -9.16 14.16
C PRO A 327 -15.64 -7.97 14.78
N GLU A 328 -14.94 -6.83 14.93
CA GLU A 328 -15.48 -5.64 15.61
C GLU A 328 -16.48 -4.89 14.76
N THR A 329 -16.29 -4.86 13.46
CA THR A 329 -17.16 -4.17 12.50
C THR A 329 -17.69 -5.15 11.45
N VAL A 330 -19.00 -5.15 11.25
CA VAL A 330 -19.70 -6.01 10.31
C VAL A 330 -20.77 -5.24 9.55
N SER A 331 -20.98 -5.61 8.29
CA SER A 331 -22.04 -5.03 7.48
C SER A 331 -23.39 -5.55 7.95
N ASN A 332 -24.37 -4.65 8.04
CA ASN A 332 -25.77 -5.02 8.26
C ASN A 332 -26.60 -4.59 7.05
N PHE A 333 -26.96 -5.56 6.22
CA PHE A 333 -27.80 -5.36 5.04
C PHE A 333 -29.12 -6.07 5.24
N THR A 334 -30.15 -5.35 5.69
CA THR A 334 -31.50 -5.90 5.81
C THR A 334 -32.18 -5.80 4.44
N PRO A 335 -32.51 -6.93 3.79
CA PRO A 335 -33.17 -6.92 2.48
C PRO A 335 -34.50 -6.17 2.50
N GLY A 336 -34.69 -5.24 1.56
CA GLY A 336 -35.92 -4.49 1.36
C GLY A 336 -36.09 -3.24 2.21
N ILE A 337 -35.17 -2.93 3.13
CA ILE A 337 -35.23 -1.74 3.98
C ILE A 337 -33.93 -0.95 3.82
N LEU A 338 -33.89 0.01 2.88
CA LEU A 338 -32.72 0.83 2.60
C LEU A 338 -32.25 1.67 3.81
N THR A 339 -33.15 1.98 4.74
CA THR A 339 -32.83 2.73 5.96
C THR A 339 -32.07 1.92 7.00
N GLU A 340 -31.96 0.61 6.82
CA GLU A 340 -31.25 -0.31 7.71
C GLU A 340 -29.98 -0.90 7.07
N MET A 341 -29.46 -0.29 6.01
CA MET A 341 -28.16 -0.63 5.47
C MET A 341 -27.07 0.09 6.25
N PHE A 342 -26.30 -0.67 7.00
CA PHE A 342 -25.12 -0.18 7.72
C PHE A 342 -23.87 -0.86 7.13
N PRO A 343 -23.15 -0.18 6.19
CA PRO A 343 -21.87 -0.68 5.73
C PRO A 343 -20.89 -0.71 6.91
N ALA A 344 -20.07 -1.75 6.98
CA ALA A 344 -18.97 -1.82 7.95
C ALA A 344 -17.95 -0.70 7.71
N ASP A 345 -17.10 -0.45 8.69
CA ASP A 345 -16.05 0.58 8.59
C ASP A 345 -15.19 0.44 7.33
N PRO A 346 -14.77 -0.78 6.91
CA PRO A 346 -14.00 -0.94 5.68
C PRO A 346 -14.72 -0.49 4.40
N GLU A 347 -16.01 -0.77 4.27
CA GLU A 347 -16.77 -0.31 3.09
C GLU A 347 -16.95 1.21 3.11
N ARG A 348 -17.11 1.82 4.28
CA ARG A 348 -17.16 3.28 4.40
C ARG A 348 -15.82 3.91 4.01
N ALA A 349 -14.72 3.35 4.49
CA ALA A 349 -13.38 3.79 4.12
C ALA A 349 -13.06 3.54 2.63
N GLU A 350 -13.51 2.40 2.07
CA GLU A 350 -13.42 2.11 0.65
C GLU A 350 -14.14 3.18 -0.18
N TYR A 351 -15.41 3.47 0.11
CA TYR A 351 -16.17 4.46 -0.65
C TYR A 351 -15.52 5.84 -0.58
N PHE A 352 -14.94 6.22 0.58
CA PHE A 352 -14.18 7.45 0.68
C PHE A 352 -13.02 7.48 -0.33
N THR A 353 -12.14 6.48 -0.33
CA THR A 353 -10.98 6.43 -1.23
C THR A 353 -11.39 6.24 -2.69
N GLN A 354 -12.45 5.47 -2.95
CA GLN A 354 -12.94 5.19 -4.30
C GLN A 354 -13.53 6.44 -4.97
N TRP A 355 -14.14 7.34 -4.20
CA TRP A 355 -14.79 8.54 -4.75
C TRP A 355 -13.92 9.78 -4.68
N MET A 356 -12.75 9.72 -4.06
CA MET A 356 -11.84 10.85 -4.05
C MET A 356 -11.34 11.19 -5.46
N ALA A 357 -11.52 12.45 -5.84
CA ALA A 357 -10.98 12.97 -7.10
C ALA A 357 -9.46 13.13 -7.03
N PRO A 358 -8.72 12.84 -8.11
CA PRO A 358 -7.32 13.21 -8.19
C PRO A 358 -7.16 14.73 -8.13
N PRO A 359 -6.05 15.23 -7.52
CA PRO A 359 -5.78 16.66 -7.49
C PRO A 359 -5.74 17.28 -8.88
N THR A 360 -6.29 18.49 -9.01
CA THR A 360 -6.27 19.21 -10.28
C THR A 360 -4.87 19.77 -10.55
N PRO A 361 -4.28 19.50 -11.73
CA PRO A 361 -3.00 20.11 -12.10
C PRO A 361 -3.08 21.64 -12.13
N ALA A 362 -1.94 22.30 -11.91
CA ALA A 362 -1.83 23.75 -12.11
C ALA A 362 -2.09 24.14 -13.57
N ALA A 363 -2.46 25.39 -13.79
CA ALA A 363 -2.61 25.92 -15.13
C ALA A 363 -1.31 25.78 -15.93
N SER A 364 -1.44 25.36 -17.20
CA SER A 364 -0.27 25.13 -18.08
C SER A 364 0.40 26.47 -18.41
N THR A 365 1.74 26.45 -18.38
CA THR A 365 2.61 27.55 -18.82
C THR A 365 3.49 27.10 -19.98
N SER A 366 4.22 27.99 -20.61
CA SER A 366 5.22 27.64 -21.62
C SER A 366 6.29 26.69 -21.06
N SER A 367 6.72 26.92 -19.81
CA SER A 367 7.69 26.06 -19.12
C SER A 367 7.13 24.65 -18.87
N THR A 368 5.93 24.55 -18.29
CA THR A 368 5.34 23.22 -17.99
C THR A 368 4.95 22.46 -19.28
N SER A 369 4.57 23.18 -20.35
CA SER A 369 4.32 22.56 -21.67
C SER A 369 5.59 22.01 -22.30
N ASN A 370 6.71 22.77 -22.25
CA ASN A 370 8.01 22.25 -22.68
C ASN A 370 8.47 21.09 -21.77
N GLY A 371 8.30 21.21 -20.45
CA GLY A 371 8.62 20.18 -19.48
C GLY A 371 7.92 18.85 -19.78
N LYS A 372 6.63 18.88 -20.14
CA LYS A 372 5.89 17.70 -20.59
C LYS A 372 6.51 17.08 -21.85
N THR A 373 6.99 17.91 -22.79
CA THR A 373 7.71 17.43 -23.97
C THR A 373 9.03 16.77 -23.58
N GLN A 374 9.78 17.38 -22.66
CA GLN A 374 11.06 16.82 -22.17
C GLN A 374 10.85 15.53 -21.37
N PHE A 375 9.78 15.41 -20.60
CA PHE A 375 9.38 14.18 -19.92
C PHE A 375 9.17 13.01 -20.90
N THR A 376 8.58 13.31 -22.06
CA THR A 376 8.43 12.34 -23.15
C THR A 376 9.78 12.01 -23.78
N ASN A 377 10.58 13.02 -24.13
CA ASN A 377 11.88 12.86 -24.79
C ASN A 377 12.90 12.11 -23.93
N ALA A 378 12.86 12.32 -22.59
CA ALA A 378 13.69 11.57 -21.66
C ALA A 378 13.28 10.10 -21.52
N GLY A 379 12.07 9.72 -21.96
CA GLY A 379 11.58 8.34 -21.91
C GLY A 379 10.77 8.01 -20.65
N CYS A 380 10.52 8.96 -19.77
CA CYS A 380 9.76 8.75 -18.53
C CYS A 380 8.34 8.20 -18.79
N VAL A 381 7.73 8.57 -19.94
CA VAL A 381 6.37 8.14 -20.33
C VAL A 381 6.22 6.65 -20.55
N TYR A 382 7.30 5.90 -20.67
CA TYR A 382 7.23 4.46 -20.96
C TYR A 382 6.96 3.61 -19.71
N CYS A 383 7.22 4.15 -18.50
CA CYS A 383 6.72 3.66 -17.23
C CYS A 383 5.57 4.57 -16.74
N HIS A 384 5.79 5.89 -16.73
CA HIS A 384 4.78 6.87 -16.34
C HIS A 384 3.82 7.17 -17.51
N THR A 385 3.08 6.14 -17.98
CA THR A 385 2.07 6.26 -19.04
C THR A 385 1.10 7.40 -18.73
N THR A 386 0.97 8.33 -19.69
CA THR A 386 0.28 9.61 -19.46
C THR A 386 -1.17 9.43 -19.00
N SER A 387 -1.91 8.50 -19.63
CA SER A 387 -3.34 8.38 -19.34
C SER A 387 -3.90 7.01 -19.71
N PHE A 388 -4.98 6.64 -19.02
CA PHE A 388 -5.93 5.61 -19.44
C PHE A 388 -7.32 6.19 -19.64
N THR A 389 -8.22 5.42 -20.23
CA THR A 389 -9.65 5.74 -20.29
C THR A 389 -10.39 4.65 -19.53
N THR A 390 -11.15 5.02 -18.52
CA THR A 390 -11.96 4.07 -17.76
C THR A 390 -13.06 3.49 -18.65
N PRO A 391 -13.43 2.21 -18.49
CA PRO A 391 -14.53 1.61 -19.26
C PRO A 391 -15.87 2.24 -18.89
N ALA A 392 -16.90 2.00 -19.70
CA ALA A 392 -18.26 2.27 -19.25
C ALA A 392 -18.59 1.40 -18.03
N THR A 393 -19.15 2.01 -17.00
CA THR A 393 -19.59 1.35 -15.77
C THR A 393 -20.98 1.80 -15.39
N SER A 394 -21.65 1.08 -14.48
CA SER A 394 -22.94 1.48 -13.90
C SER A 394 -22.81 2.70 -12.97
N ARG A 395 -21.59 3.07 -12.56
CA ARG A 395 -21.29 4.25 -11.75
C ARG A 395 -20.76 5.40 -12.64
N PRO A 396 -21.59 6.41 -12.95
CA PRO A 396 -21.18 7.50 -13.87
C PRO A 396 -19.93 8.26 -13.44
N ALA A 397 -19.68 8.34 -12.14
CA ALA A 397 -18.50 8.99 -11.58
C ALA A 397 -17.18 8.30 -11.94
N LEU A 398 -17.22 7.00 -12.28
CA LEU A 398 -16.03 6.18 -12.58
C LEU A 398 -15.93 5.80 -14.05
N GLY A 399 -17.01 5.97 -14.83
CA GLY A 399 -17.13 5.42 -16.18
C GLY A 399 -16.80 6.37 -17.31
N SER A 400 -16.15 5.86 -18.36
CA SER A 400 -15.88 6.57 -19.63
C SER A 400 -15.11 7.90 -19.44
N ILE A 401 -14.15 7.91 -18.52
CA ILE A 401 -13.35 9.10 -18.17
C ILE A 401 -11.90 8.90 -18.62
N LYS A 402 -11.36 9.87 -19.33
CA LYS A 402 -9.91 9.91 -19.56
C LYS A 402 -9.22 10.45 -18.31
N ILE A 403 -8.34 9.64 -17.73
CA ILE A 403 -7.60 9.96 -16.50
C ILE A 403 -6.12 10.11 -16.81
N ASN A 404 -5.50 11.19 -16.34
CA ASN A 404 -4.09 11.49 -16.57
C ASN A 404 -3.29 11.10 -15.31
N LEU A 405 -3.15 9.79 -15.06
CA LEU A 405 -2.51 9.29 -13.85
C LEU A 405 -0.97 9.24 -13.91
N TYR A 406 -0.37 9.24 -15.08
CA TYR A 406 1.09 9.12 -15.27
C TYR A 406 1.67 7.89 -14.57
N SER A 407 1.12 6.72 -14.89
CA SER A 407 1.57 5.40 -14.41
C SER A 407 1.06 4.32 -15.37
N ASP A 408 1.82 3.27 -15.55
CA ASP A 408 1.39 2.04 -16.23
C ASP A 408 0.83 0.99 -15.28
N LEU A 409 0.90 1.22 -13.96
CA LEU A 409 0.39 0.37 -12.87
C LEU A 409 1.09 -0.99 -12.73
N ILE A 410 2.18 -1.24 -13.46
CA ILE A 410 2.96 -2.47 -13.35
C ILE A 410 4.24 -2.27 -12.53
N VAL A 411 4.93 -3.35 -12.21
CA VAL A 411 6.18 -3.30 -11.43
C VAL A 411 7.39 -3.35 -12.37
N HIS A 412 8.45 -2.67 -11.95
CA HIS A 412 9.72 -2.55 -12.66
C HIS A 412 10.88 -2.79 -11.73
N HIS A 413 11.96 -3.39 -12.23
CA HIS A 413 13.22 -3.47 -11.51
C HIS A 413 13.84 -2.08 -11.30
N MET A 414 14.06 -1.72 -10.05
CA MET A 414 14.65 -0.44 -9.66
C MET A 414 16.09 -0.58 -9.14
N GLY A 415 16.61 -1.80 -9.19
CA GLY A 415 17.99 -2.11 -8.82
C GLY A 415 18.27 -2.00 -7.32
N PRO A 416 19.55 -2.25 -6.92
CA PRO A 416 19.94 -2.29 -5.51
C PRO A 416 19.76 -0.96 -4.76
N GLY A 417 19.70 0.18 -5.46
CA GLY A 417 19.52 1.50 -4.85
C GLY A 417 18.15 1.70 -4.19
N LEU A 418 17.11 1.02 -4.71
CA LEU A 418 15.75 1.07 -4.19
C LEU A 418 15.24 -0.26 -3.63
N ALA A 419 16.02 -1.35 -3.79
CA ALA A 419 15.63 -2.66 -3.25
C ALA A 419 15.36 -2.59 -1.75
N ASP A 420 14.20 -3.12 -1.33
CA ASP A 420 13.82 -3.20 0.08
C ASP A 420 13.93 -4.61 0.67
N GLY A 421 14.31 -5.59 -0.14
CA GLY A 421 14.48 -6.97 0.31
C GLY A 421 13.19 -7.80 0.42
N LEU A 422 12.01 -7.21 0.14
CA LEU A 422 10.72 -7.88 0.26
C LEU A 422 10.14 -8.24 -1.09
N ALA A 423 9.76 -9.51 -1.26
CA ALA A 423 8.89 -9.96 -2.36
C ALA A 423 7.43 -9.93 -1.92
N GLN A 424 6.52 -9.49 -2.80
CA GLN A 424 5.07 -9.50 -2.54
C GLN A 424 4.32 -9.94 -3.80
N GLY A 425 3.70 -11.11 -3.77
CA GLY A 425 3.15 -11.75 -4.95
C GLY A 425 4.25 -12.11 -5.93
N SER A 426 4.12 -11.70 -7.20
CA SER A 426 5.15 -11.88 -8.22
C SER A 426 6.18 -10.75 -8.27
N ALA A 427 5.98 -9.68 -7.50
CA ALA A 427 6.94 -8.57 -7.44
C ALA A 427 8.14 -8.93 -6.54
N GLY A 428 9.33 -8.86 -7.11
CA GLY A 428 10.61 -9.14 -6.43
C GLY A 428 11.05 -8.05 -5.44
N PRO A 429 12.16 -8.30 -4.71
CA PRO A 429 12.64 -7.39 -3.68
C PRO A 429 13.05 -5.99 -4.16
N ASP A 430 13.47 -5.85 -5.41
CA ASP A 430 13.88 -4.60 -6.06
C ASP A 430 12.83 -4.05 -7.03
N GLU A 431 11.67 -4.70 -7.12
CA GLU A 431 10.62 -4.28 -8.03
C GLU A 431 9.56 -3.43 -7.32
N PHE A 432 9.17 -2.33 -7.98
CA PHE A 432 8.18 -1.40 -7.47
C PHE A 432 7.20 -0.98 -8.56
N ARG A 433 5.95 -0.76 -8.16
CA ARG A 433 4.92 -0.20 -9.03
C ARG A 433 5.28 1.21 -9.45
N THR A 434 5.11 1.52 -10.72
CA THR A 434 5.11 2.91 -11.17
C THR A 434 4.01 3.68 -10.43
N SER A 435 4.40 4.56 -9.51
CA SER A 435 3.45 5.37 -8.76
C SER A 435 2.75 6.38 -9.66
N PRO A 436 1.42 6.60 -9.52
CA PRO A 436 0.75 7.71 -10.17
C PRO A 436 1.37 9.04 -9.80
N LEU A 437 1.54 9.95 -10.79
CA LEU A 437 2.14 11.26 -10.56
C LEU A 437 1.11 12.38 -10.38
N TRP A 438 -0.21 12.12 -10.53
CA TRP A 438 -1.18 13.13 -10.17
C TRP A 438 -1.02 13.56 -8.71
N GLY A 439 -1.05 14.87 -8.48
CA GLY A 439 -0.82 15.45 -7.16
C GLY A 439 0.63 15.44 -6.66
N ILE A 440 1.60 14.92 -7.46
CA ILE A 440 3.02 14.94 -7.05
C ILE A 440 3.53 16.37 -6.82
N GLY A 441 2.95 17.35 -7.51
CA GLY A 441 3.33 18.76 -7.35
C GLY A 441 3.14 19.30 -5.94
N GLN A 442 2.28 18.69 -5.15
CA GLN A 442 2.02 19.06 -3.76
C GLN A 442 2.62 18.10 -2.74
N ARG A 443 3.15 16.95 -3.18
CA ARG A 443 3.76 15.96 -2.31
C ARG A 443 5.07 16.47 -1.70
N ILE A 444 5.31 16.11 -0.42
CA ILE A 444 6.52 16.52 0.31
C ILE A 444 7.59 15.42 0.22
N PHE A 445 7.23 14.17 0.51
CA PHE A 445 8.17 13.05 0.60
C PHE A 445 8.05 12.16 -0.62
N PHE A 446 9.17 11.71 -1.17
CA PHE A 446 9.24 10.89 -2.37
C PHE A 446 9.92 9.56 -2.11
N MET A 447 9.78 8.62 -3.05
CA MET A 447 10.15 7.22 -3.04
C MET A 447 9.33 6.41 -2.02
N HIS A 448 9.46 5.08 -2.06
CA HIS A 448 8.69 4.18 -1.20
C HIS A 448 9.00 4.35 0.29
N ASP A 449 10.19 4.81 0.62
CA ASP A 449 10.71 4.99 1.98
C ASP A 449 10.78 6.47 2.43
N GLY A 450 10.31 7.39 1.60
CA GLY A 450 10.29 8.80 1.94
C GLY A 450 11.66 9.47 2.05
N ARG A 451 12.69 8.86 1.43
CA ARG A 451 14.12 9.26 1.59
C ARG A 451 14.48 10.67 1.13
N THR A 452 13.63 11.31 0.34
CA THR A 452 13.89 12.66 -0.17
C THR A 452 12.64 13.52 -0.22
N THR A 453 12.83 14.84 -0.07
CA THR A 453 11.81 15.87 -0.28
C THR A 453 12.04 16.68 -1.55
N ASP A 454 13.12 16.38 -2.27
CA ASP A 454 13.56 17.06 -3.48
C ASP A 454 13.23 16.21 -4.70
N ILE A 455 12.46 16.74 -5.65
CA ILE A 455 11.98 15.99 -6.82
C ILE A 455 13.12 15.69 -7.81
N VAL A 456 14.18 16.52 -7.84
CA VAL A 456 15.37 16.26 -8.66
C VAL A 456 16.09 15.05 -8.10
N SER A 457 16.28 15.01 -6.78
CA SER A 457 16.85 13.85 -6.09
C SER A 457 16.01 12.60 -6.32
N ALA A 458 14.69 12.73 -6.32
CA ALA A 458 13.80 11.59 -6.60
C ALA A 458 13.99 11.06 -8.04
N ILE A 459 14.20 11.94 -9.04
CA ILE A 459 14.55 11.51 -10.41
C ILE A 459 15.90 10.78 -10.40
N GLU A 460 16.92 11.31 -9.74
CA GLU A 460 18.24 10.70 -9.66
C GLU A 460 18.23 9.35 -8.91
N ASP A 461 17.41 9.20 -7.87
CA ASP A 461 17.28 7.97 -7.09
C ASP A 461 16.71 6.80 -7.93
N HIS A 462 16.11 7.06 -9.10
CA HIS A 462 15.73 6.03 -10.06
C HIS A 462 16.94 5.37 -10.74
N TYR A 463 18.13 5.98 -10.69
CA TYR A 463 19.32 5.40 -11.30
C TYR A 463 20.03 4.45 -10.34
N SER A 464 20.23 3.22 -10.76
CA SER A 464 20.96 2.22 -9.99
C SER A 464 21.64 1.21 -10.90
N LEU A 465 22.93 1.07 -10.77
CA LEU A 465 23.67 -0.03 -11.41
C LEU A 465 23.31 -1.35 -10.74
N GLY A 466 23.23 -2.41 -11.51
CA GLY A 466 23.03 -3.75 -10.99
C GLY A 466 24.23 -4.22 -10.13
N ASN A 467 23.99 -5.27 -9.36
CA ASN A 467 25.01 -5.98 -8.60
C ASN A 467 24.81 -7.50 -8.73
N SER A 468 25.48 -8.29 -7.89
CA SER A 468 25.33 -9.76 -7.92
C SER A 468 23.95 -10.27 -7.49
N THR A 469 23.13 -9.43 -6.86
CA THR A 469 21.83 -9.80 -6.30
C THR A 469 20.67 -9.25 -7.14
N TYR A 470 20.77 -8.02 -7.62
CA TYR A 470 19.71 -7.31 -8.33
C TYR A 470 20.20 -6.79 -9.69
N PRO A 471 19.35 -6.83 -10.72
CA PRO A 471 19.66 -6.19 -12.00
C PRO A 471 19.79 -4.68 -11.86
N ALA A 472 20.26 -4.03 -12.92
CA ALA A 472 20.25 -2.57 -13.00
C ALA A 472 18.81 -2.05 -13.09
N SER A 473 18.59 -0.81 -12.61
CA SER A 473 17.30 -0.15 -12.74
C SER A 473 16.87 0.02 -14.20
N GLU A 474 15.61 -0.30 -14.50
CA GLU A 474 15.02 -0.08 -15.81
C GLU A 474 14.89 1.41 -16.18
N ALA A 475 14.99 2.31 -15.19
CA ALA A 475 14.94 3.75 -15.40
C ALA A 475 16.28 4.38 -15.78
N ASN A 476 17.39 3.63 -15.78
CA ASN A 476 18.74 4.17 -15.96
C ASN A 476 18.93 5.02 -17.24
N GLN A 477 18.36 4.55 -18.37
CA GLN A 477 18.48 5.30 -19.61
C GLN A 477 17.64 6.59 -19.57
N SER A 478 16.47 6.57 -18.96
CA SER A 478 15.61 7.76 -18.81
C SER A 478 16.27 8.81 -17.91
N VAL A 479 16.89 8.41 -16.79
CA VAL A 479 17.66 9.32 -15.94
C VAL A 479 18.87 9.87 -16.70
N THR A 480 19.56 9.03 -17.45
CA THR A 480 20.69 9.49 -18.30
C THR A 480 20.23 10.52 -19.34
N ASN A 481 19.09 10.29 -19.97
CA ASN A 481 18.51 11.23 -20.93
C ASN A 481 18.12 12.56 -20.25
N PHE A 482 17.52 12.53 -19.07
CA PHE A 482 17.24 13.73 -18.27
C PHE A 482 18.52 14.51 -17.96
N ASN A 483 19.57 13.84 -17.54
CA ASN A 483 20.86 14.47 -17.21
C ASN A 483 21.55 15.11 -18.43
N ASN A 484 21.27 14.62 -19.62
CA ASN A 484 21.78 15.17 -20.89
C ASN A 484 20.96 16.32 -21.46
N LEU A 485 19.80 16.66 -20.85
CA LEU A 485 19.05 17.84 -21.26
C LEU A 485 19.80 19.13 -20.94
N SER A 486 19.53 20.20 -21.69
CA SER A 486 19.99 21.54 -21.29
C SER A 486 19.40 21.94 -19.94
N SER A 487 20.10 22.80 -19.19
CA SER A 487 19.66 23.31 -17.87
C SER A 487 18.24 23.84 -17.89
N LYS A 488 17.86 24.56 -18.97
CA LYS A 488 16.50 25.05 -19.17
C LYS A 488 15.50 23.89 -19.28
N ASN A 489 15.80 22.87 -20.07
CA ASN A 489 14.90 21.76 -20.29
C ASN A 489 14.77 20.86 -19.05
N GLN A 490 15.85 20.69 -18.27
CA GLN A 490 15.79 20.03 -16.96
C GLN A 490 14.87 20.77 -16.02
N GLN A 491 15.00 22.13 -15.92
CA GLN A 491 14.13 22.94 -15.06
C GLN A 491 12.66 22.90 -15.53
N ASP A 492 12.43 22.98 -16.84
CA ASP A 492 11.07 22.90 -17.38
C ASP A 492 10.41 21.54 -17.06
N LEU A 493 11.17 20.44 -17.10
CA LEU A 493 10.66 19.11 -16.73
C LEU A 493 10.31 19.07 -15.22
N VAL A 494 11.16 19.61 -14.35
CA VAL A 494 10.87 19.71 -12.90
C VAL A 494 9.64 20.58 -12.64
N ASN A 495 9.51 21.71 -13.33
CA ASN A 495 8.33 22.57 -13.24
C ASN A 495 7.05 21.85 -13.72
N PHE A 496 7.15 21.02 -14.76
CA PHE A 496 6.05 20.17 -15.20
C PHE A 496 5.62 19.19 -14.11
N LEU A 497 6.54 18.46 -13.49
CA LEU A 497 6.22 17.54 -12.41
C LEU A 497 5.56 18.27 -11.22
N ARG A 498 6.08 19.44 -10.85
CA ARG A 498 5.49 20.26 -9.79
C ARG A 498 4.14 20.89 -10.17
N SER A 499 3.76 20.86 -11.46
CA SER A 499 2.44 21.31 -11.91
C SER A 499 1.35 20.23 -11.84
N LEU A 500 1.72 18.95 -11.68
CA LEU A 500 0.78 17.81 -11.65
C LEU A 500 0.02 17.65 -10.30
#